data_fa3145d7d94d2153267b2b7157fe1d62
#
_entry.id   fa3145d7d94d2153267b2b7157fe1d62
#
_cell.length_a   1.000
_cell.length_b   1.000
_cell.length_c   1.000
_cell.angle_alpha   90.00
_cell.angle_beta   90.00
_cell.angle_gamma   90.00
#
_symmetry.space_group_name_H-M   'P 1'
#
loop_
_entity.id
_entity.type
_entity.pdbx_description
1 polymer ?
#
loop_
_entity_poly.entity_id
_entity_poly.type
_entity_poly.pdbx_seq_one_letter_code
_entity_poly.pdbx_strand_id
1 'polypeptide(L)'
;MRKTHTEIHLRNEPEHGHKEYKYLYQQMLKDDVIRKAYKKLRKGKTKRKEIQYIDAHLDDEVQKMYDMILNTKPEGVDVPHPELAYKPKKRTPKIIFEHGKRRKIYMPEIHEQWLHHIIVLVLEPIITATAYPYSCGSFPKRGAHYGKRQIERWLLHDPKGTRCFAKMDIRHFYDSIRLKILMRELAIRIKDDWFLYIIGLC
;
A
#
# COMPACT_ATOMS: atom_id res chain seq x y z
N MET A 1 -0.48 15.70 47.45
CA MET A 1 -0.66 16.14 46.04
C MET A 1 0.23 15.30 45.16
N ARG A 2 -0.29 14.29 44.48
CA ARG A 2 0.46 13.46 43.51
C ARG A 2 0.27 14.08 42.14
N LYS A 3 1.35 14.57 41.54
CA LYS A 3 1.37 14.99 40.14
C LYS A 3 1.40 13.73 39.28
N THR A 4 0.32 13.47 38.61
CA THR A 4 0.24 12.50 37.52
C THR A 4 0.79 13.15 36.25
N HIS A 5 2.07 12.92 35.95
CA HIS A 5 2.60 13.23 34.64
C HIS A 5 2.38 12.04 33.73
N THR A 6 1.28 12.04 32.99
CA THR A 6 1.14 11.31 31.76
C THR A 6 1.31 12.30 30.64
N GLU A 7 2.51 12.79 30.43
CA GLU A 7 2.85 13.43 29.15
C GLU A 7 3.00 12.32 28.13
N ILE A 8 1.94 12.11 27.37
CA ILE A 8 2.06 11.48 26.07
C ILE A 8 2.89 12.45 25.24
N HIS A 9 4.16 12.16 25.05
CA HIS A 9 4.96 12.84 24.05
C HIS A 9 4.38 12.53 22.67
N LEU A 10 3.33 13.26 22.30
CA LEU A 10 3.08 13.53 20.90
C LEU A 10 4.36 14.25 20.44
N ARG A 11 5.17 13.55 19.61
CA ARG A 11 6.31 14.19 18.96
C ARG A 11 5.75 15.47 18.34
N ASN A 12 6.24 16.62 18.79
CA ASN A 12 6.17 17.84 18.03
C ASN A 12 6.74 17.49 16.66
N GLU A 13 5.90 17.48 15.63
CA GLU A 13 6.38 17.35 14.26
C GLU A 13 7.38 18.47 14.06
N PRO A 14 8.60 18.19 13.58
CA PRO A 14 9.55 19.26 13.32
C PRO A 14 8.90 20.22 12.32
N GLU A 15 9.01 21.52 12.53
CA GLU A 15 8.59 22.61 11.64
C GLU A 15 9.28 22.61 10.27
N HIS A 16 10.05 21.57 9.96
CA HIS A 16 10.66 21.35 8.66
C HIS A 16 9.60 20.81 7.70
N GLY A 17 9.33 21.58 6.64
CA GLY A 17 8.38 21.28 5.59
C GLY A 17 8.48 19.80 5.17
N HIS A 18 7.33 19.14 5.03
CA HIS A 18 7.27 17.74 4.63
C HIS A 18 7.98 17.55 3.28
N LYS A 19 8.85 16.54 3.20
CA LYS A 19 9.47 16.17 1.91
C LYS A 19 8.37 15.87 0.91
N GLU A 20 8.35 16.61 -0.20
CA GLU A 20 7.43 16.41 -1.30
C GLU A 20 7.97 15.38 -2.28
N TYR A 21 7.06 14.57 -2.84
CA TYR A 21 7.38 13.56 -3.83
C TYR A 21 6.63 13.87 -5.13
N LYS A 22 7.39 13.99 -6.21
CA LYS A 22 6.92 14.34 -7.56
C LYS A 22 7.36 13.26 -8.55
N TYR A 23 6.78 13.25 -9.74
CA TYR A 23 7.16 12.34 -10.84
C TYR A 23 6.98 10.85 -10.53
N LEU A 24 6.03 10.51 -9.65
CA LEU A 24 5.75 9.12 -9.27
C LEU A 24 5.00 8.39 -10.37
N TYR A 25 4.13 9.09 -11.08
CA TYR A 25 3.44 8.56 -12.24
C TYR A 25 4.44 8.11 -13.32
N GLN A 26 5.46 8.92 -13.62
CA GLN A 26 6.51 8.56 -14.57
C GLN A 26 7.32 7.35 -14.10
N GLN A 27 7.47 7.16 -12.79
CA GLN A 27 8.11 5.95 -12.26
C GLN A 27 7.28 4.70 -12.52
N MET A 28 5.93 4.79 -12.48
CA MET A 28 5.06 3.65 -12.82
C MET A 28 5.23 3.19 -14.27
N LEU A 29 5.53 4.09 -15.18
CA LEU A 29 5.71 3.81 -16.61
C LEU A 29 7.07 3.18 -16.96
N LYS A 30 7.98 3.05 -16.02
CA LYS A 30 9.29 2.42 -16.28
C LYS A 30 9.13 0.91 -16.46
N ASP A 31 9.70 0.37 -17.53
CA ASP A 31 9.68 -1.05 -17.86
C ASP A 31 10.18 -1.93 -16.70
N ASP A 32 11.29 -1.51 -16.07
CA ASP A 32 11.85 -2.26 -14.94
C ASP A 32 10.90 -2.30 -13.71
N VAL A 33 10.12 -1.24 -13.48
CA VAL A 33 9.12 -1.18 -12.40
C VAL A 33 7.95 -2.12 -12.70
N ILE A 34 7.44 -2.08 -13.94
CA ILE A 34 6.36 -2.96 -14.39
C ILE A 34 6.78 -4.43 -14.25
N ARG A 35 7.97 -4.79 -14.74
CA ARG A 35 8.50 -6.15 -14.63
C ARG A 35 8.81 -6.58 -13.19
N LYS A 36 9.32 -5.68 -12.36
CA LYS A 36 9.53 -5.96 -10.92
C LYS A 36 8.20 -6.22 -10.20
N ALA A 37 7.16 -5.45 -10.52
CA ALA A 37 5.83 -5.66 -9.98
C ALA A 37 5.28 -7.03 -10.38
N TYR A 38 5.45 -7.44 -11.64
CA TYR A 38 5.07 -8.76 -12.11
C TYR A 38 5.78 -9.89 -11.34
N LYS A 39 7.09 -9.77 -11.14
CA LYS A 39 7.85 -10.75 -10.34
C LYS A 39 7.29 -10.90 -8.92
N LYS A 40 6.86 -9.81 -8.29
CA LYS A 40 6.19 -9.85 -6.97
C LYS A 40 4.80 -10.52 -7.07
N LEU A 41 4.00 -10.17 -8.08
CA LEU A 41 2.68 -10.73 -8.33
C LEU A 41 2.73 -12.25 -8.58
N ARG A 42 3.67 -12.69 -9.40
CA ARG A 42 3.87 -14.08 -9.83
C ARG A 42 4.22 -15.03 -8.69
N LYS A 43 4.85 -14.51 -7.63
CA LYS A 43 5.33 -15.33 -6.50
C LYS A 43 4.21 -16.13 -5.87
N GLY A 44 4.38 -17.46 -5.83
CA GLY A 44 3.39 -18.41 -5.29
C GLY A 44 2.16 -18.65 -6.18
N LYS A 45 2.13 -18.11 -7.41
CA LYS A 45 0.99 -18.22 -8.34
C LYS A 45 1.35 -18.87 -9.69
N THR A 46 2.55 -19.43 -9.84
CA THR A 46 3.10 -19.97 -11.12
C THR A 46 2.26 -21.07 -11.76
N LYS A 47 1.40 -21.75 -10.98
CA LYS A 47 0.50 -22.80 -11.48
C LYS A 47 -0.83 -22.26 -12.02
N ARG A 48 -1.11 -20.96 -11.90
CA ARG A 48 -2.34 -20.36 -12.43
C ARG A 48 -2.22 -20.15 -13.93
N LYS A 49 -3.28 -20.51 -14.67
CA LYS A 49 -3.31 -20.37 -16.14
C LYS A 49 -3.04 -18.95 -16.62
N GLU A 50 -3.59 -17.94 -15.92
CA GLU A 50 -3.36 -16.54 -16.25
C GLU A 50 -1.87 -16.15 -16.11
N ILE A 51 -1.18 -16.66 -15.09
CA ILE A 51 0.25 -16.40 -14.89
C ILE A 51 1.07 -17.11 -15.97
N GLN A 52 0.73 -18.35 -16.31
CA GLN A 52 1.42 -19.10 -17.38
C GLN A 52 1.26 -18.40 -18.74
N TYR A 53 0.07 -17.85 -19.02
CA TYR A 53 -0.17 -17.06 -20.22
C TYR A 53 0.71 -15.81 -20.24
N ILE A 54 0.75 -15.03 -19.15
CA ILE A 54 1.59 -13.85 -19.04
C ILE A 54 3.07 -14.21 -19.15
N ASP A 55 3.52 -15.31 -18.53
CA ASP A 55 4.91 -15.78 -18.65
C ASP A 55 5.32 -16.06 -20.11
N ALA A 56 4.39 -16.61 -20.92
CA ALA A 56 4.63 -16.91 -22.32
C ALA A 56 4.58 -15.65 -23.24
N HIS A 57 3.92 -14.58 -22.82
CA HIS A 57 3.72 -13.34 -23.61
C HIS A 57 4.17 -12.10 -22.83
N LEU A 58 5.26 -12.20 -22.06
CA LEU A 58 5.60 -11.21 -21.05
C LEU A 58 5.82 -9.81 -21.62
N ASP A 59 6.47 -9.69 -22.77
CA ASP A 59 6.75 -8.39 -23.36
C ASP A 59 5.47 -7.69 -23.85
N ASP A 60 4.57 -8.42 -24.47
CA ASP A 60 3.26 -7.90 -24.92
C ASP A 60 2.40 -7.48 -23.72
N GLU A 61 2.41 -8.27 -22.65
CA GLU A 61 1.66 -7.97 -21.44
C GLU A 61 2.24 -6.80 -20.67
N VAL A 62 3.57 -6.63 -20.65
CA VAL A 62 4.24 -5.42 -20.12
C VAL A 62 3.83 -4.19 -20.91
N GLN A 63 3.79 -4.27 -22.26
CA GLN A 63 3.33 -3.17 -23.10
C GLN A 63 1.86 -2.82 -22.83
N LYS A 64 0.98 -3.81 -22.69
CA LYS A 64 -0.43 -3.58 -22.30
C LYS A 64 -0.53 -2.87 -20.94
N MET A 65 0.29 -3.25 -19.96
CA MET A 65 0.31 -2.57 -18.66
C MET A 65 0.78 -1.13 -18.78
N TYR A 66 1.82 -0.89 -19.60
CA TYR A 66 2.30 0.46 -19.88
C TYR A 66 1.21 1.32 -20.53
N ASP A 67 0.55 0.82 -21.58
CA ASP A 67 -0.50 1.53 -22.31
C ASP A 67 -1.70 1.81 -21.40
N MET A 68 -2.10 0.85 -20.58
CA MET A 68 -3.16 1.04 -19.59
C MET A 68 -2.83 2.17 -18.62
N ILE A 69 -1.63 2.20 -18.05
CA ILE A 69 -1.22 3.26 -17.14
C ILE A 69 -1.14 4.60 -17.86
N LEU A 70 -0.53 4.64 -19.06
CA LEU A 70 -0.35 5.84 -19.86
C LEU A 70 -1.69 6.53 -20.17
N ASN A 71 -2.72 5.75 -20.44
CA ASN A 71 -4.04 6.25 -20.82
C ASN A 71 -4.98 6.47 -19.60
N THR A 72 -4.53 6.14 -18.37
CA THR A 72 -5.31 6.36 -17.15
C THR A 72 -4.98 7.72 -16.55
N LYS A 73 -5.76 8.73 -16.90
CA LYS A 73 -5.60 10.12 -16.44
C LYS A 73 -6.95 10.72 -16.07
N PRO A 74 -6.97 11.84 -15.30
CA PRO A 74 -8.21 12.56 -14.99
C PRO A 74 -8.97 12.99 -16.24
N GLU A 75 -10.29 13.19 -16.10
CA GLU A 75 -11.12 13.76 -17.18
C GLU A 75 -10.57 15.10 -17.67
N GLY A 76 -10.65 15.33 -18.98
CA GLY A 76 -10.15 16.54 -19.62
C GLY A 76 -8.66 16.51 -19.97
N VAL A 77 -7.92 15.47 -19.57
CA VAL A 77 -6.54 15.26 -20.03
C VAL A 77 -6.59 14.41 -21.29
N ASP A 78 -6.02 14.94 -22.38
CA ASP A 78 -5.91 14.21 -23.64
C ASP A 78 -4.97 13.01 -23.51
N VAL A 79 -5.44 11.86 -24.00
CA VAL A 79 -4.69 10.60 -23.99
C VAL A 79 -4.82 9.90 -25.33
N PRO A 80 -3.78 9.20 -25.83
CA PRO A 80 -3.79 8.58 -27.16
C PRO A 80 -4.92 7.54 -27.34
N HIS A 81 -5.19 6.74 -26.29
CA HIS A 81 -6.09 5.59 -26.36
C HIS A 81 -6.98 5.48 -25.12
N PRO A 82 -8.02 6.34 -24.99
CA PRO A 82 -8.88 6.36 -23.79
C PRO A 82 -9.57 5.02 -23.49
N GLU A 83 -9.77 4.18 -24.51
CA GLU A 83 -10.34 2.83 -24.37
C GLU A 83 -9.45 1.87 -23.57
N LEU A 84 -8.14 2.09 -23.57
CA LEU A 84 -7.16 1.27 -22.84
C LEU A 84 -7.03 1.66 -21.36
N ALA A 85 -7.58 2.80 -20.95
CA ALA A 85 -7.51 3.28 -19.58
C ALA A 85 -8.07 2.27 -18.58
N TYR A 86 -7.43 2.19 -17.42
CA TYR A 86 -7.94 1.39 -16.31
C TYR A 86 -9.30 1.88 -15.85
N LYS A 87 -10.26 0.97 -15.80
CA LYS A 87 -11.62 1.22 -15.31
C LYS A 87 -11.92 0.23 -14.17
N PRO A 88 -12.16 0.71 -12.94
CA PRO A 88 -12.48 -0.17 -11.83
C PRO A 88 -13.77 -0.94 -12.12
N LYS A 89 -13.72 -2.25 -11.97
CA LYS A 89 -14.87 -3.13 -12.19
C LYS A 89 -15.61 -3.42 -10.88
N LYS A 90 -16.94 -3.36 -10.92
CA LYS A 90 -17.76 -3.84 -9.81
C LYS A 90 -17.54 -5.36 -9.63
N ARG A 91 -17.24 -5.80 -8.42
CA ARG A 91 -16.93 -7.20 -8.12
C ARG A 91 -17.95 -7.84 -7.22
N THR A 92 -18.21 -9.13 -7.48
CA THR A 92 -18.99 -9.95 -6.56
C THR A 92 -18.05 -10.52 -5.49
N PRO A 93 -18.35 -10.35 -4.21
CA PRO A 93 -17.52 -10.88 -3.15
C PRO A 93 -17.59 -12.41 -3.12
N LYS A 94 -16.42 -13.05 -2.93
CA LYS A 94 -16.34 -14.46 -2.56
C LYS A 94 -16.36 -14.59 -1.04
N ILE A 95 -17.11 -15.58 -0.56
CA ILE A 95 -17.15 -15.91 0.85
C ILE A 95 -16.09 -16.97 1.11
N ILE A 96 -15.19 -16.70 2.05
CA ILE A 96 -14.22 -17.68 2.54
C ILE A 96 -14.39 -17.88 4.04
N PHE A 97 -14.01 -19.06 4.51
CA PHE A 97 -13.92 -19.37 5.93
C PHE A 97 -12.45 -19.44 6.32
N GLU A 98 -12.04 -18.58 7.24
CA GLU A 98 -10.66 -18.52 7.72
C GLU A 98 -10.65 -18.46 9.24
N HIS A 99 -9.97 -19.39 9.89
CA HIS A 99 -9.93 -19.55 11.34
C HIS A 99 -11.32 -19.53 11.99
N GLY A 100 -12.30 -20.25 11.40
CA GLY A 100 -13.68 -20.33 11.88
C GLY A 100 -14.54 -19.08 11.66
N LYS A 101 -14.01 -18.05 10.98
CA LYS A 101 -14.74 -16.81 10.68
C LYS A 101 -15.08 -16.72 9.20
N ARG A 102 -16.33 -16.36 8.91
CA ARG A 102 -16.80 -16.06 7.56
C ARG A 102 -16.30 -14.69 7.14
N ARG A 103 -15.58 -14.62 6.00
CA ARG A 103 -15.05 -13.37 5.44
C ARG A 103 -15.53 -13.18 4.00
N LYS A 104 -15.91 -11.95 3.67
CA LYS A 104 -16.14 -11.52 2.28
C LYS A 104 -14.83 -10.99 1.73
N ILE A 105 -14.36 -11.56 0.61
CA ILE A 105 -13.17 -11.08 -0.08
C ILE A 105 -13.53 -10.68 -1.50
N TYR A 106 -12.95 -9.59 -1.97
CA TYR A 106 -13.03 -9.12 -3.36
C TYR A 106 -11.70 -9.44 -4.04
N MET A 107 -11.75 -10.26 -5.08
CA MET A 107 -10.53 -10.66 -5.80
C MET A 107 -10.39 -9.80 -7.06
N PRO A 108 -9.37 -8.93 -7.14
CA PRO A 108 -9.04 -8.21 -8.37
C PRO A 108 -8.63 -9.18 -9.48
N GLU A 109 -8.87 -8.79 -10.74
CA GLU A 109 -8.31 -9.47 -11.90
C GLU A 109 -6.77 -9.40 -11.88
N ILE A 110 -6.11 -10.28 -12.64
CA ILE A 110 -4.66 -10.42 -12.54
C ILE A 110 -3.91 -9.12 -12.95
N HIS A 111 -4.36 -8.42 -13.99
CA HIS A 111 -3.77 -7.15 -14.42
C HIS A 111 -4.00 -6.03 -13.42
N GLU A 112 -5.14 -6.02 -12.74
CA GLU A 112 -5.41 -5.09 -11.66
C GLU A 112 -4.55 -5.37 -10.42
N GLN A 113 -4.34 -6.65 -10.07
CA GLN A 113 -3.36 -7.01 -9.04
C GLN A 113 -1.96 -6.54 -9.43
N TRP A 114 -1.61 -6.62 -10.73
CA TRP A 114 -0.33 -6.12 -11.22
C TRP A 114 -0.21 -4.60 -11.07
N LEU A 115 -1.25 -3.84 -11.43
CA LEU A 115 -1.31 -2.40 -11.20
C LEU A 115 -1.12 -2.05 -9.71
N HIS A 116 -1.81 -2.77 -8.81
CA HIS A 116 -1.62 -2.58 -7.36
C HIS A 116 -0.17 -2.83 -6.93
N HIS A 117 0.50 -3.84 -7.48
CA HIS A 117 1.92 -4.08 -7.19
C HIS A 117 2.83 -2.98 -7.73
N ILE A 118 2.51 -2.37 -8.89
CA ILE A 118 3.25 -1.22 -9.43
C ILE A 118 3.11 -0.02 -8.49
N ILE A 119 1.87 0.32 -8.10
CA ILE A 119 1.59 1.41 -7.14
C ILE A 119 2.37 1.19 -5.83
N VAL A 120 2.30 -0.01 -5.27
CA VAL A 120 3.00 -0.34 -4.02
C VAL A 120 4.51 -0.20 -4.16
N LEU A 121 5.11 -0.62 -5.29
CA LEU A 121 6.56 -0.46 -5.52
C LEU A 121 7.00 1.00 -5.51
N VAL A 122 6.19 1.90 -6.08
CA VAL A 122 6.46 3.34 -6.12
C VAL A 122 6.23 3.99 -4.76
N LEU A 123 5.19 3.57 -4.02
CA LEU A 123 4.85 4.10 -2.69
C LEU A 123 5.74 3.56 -1.56
N GLU A 124 6.22 2.32 -1.65
CA GLU A 124 6.93 1.62 -0.57
C GLU A 124 8.11 2.43 -0.01
N PRO A 125 8.98 3.07 -0.81
CA PRO A 125 10.06 3.92 -0.30
C PRO A 125 9.57 5.13 0.50
N ILE A 126 8.46 5.75 0.05
CA ILE A 126 7.88 6.93 0.68
C ILE A 126 7.30 6.55 2.05
N ILE A 127 6.47 5.52 2.07
CA ILE A 127 5.82 5.04 3.29
C ILE A 127 6.86 4.52 4.28
N THR A 128 7.87 3.78 3.81
CA THR A 128 8.91 3.23 4.68
C THR A 128 9.74 4.33 5.35
N ALA A 129 10.05 5.41 4.62
CA ALA A 129 10.82 6.54 5.15
C ALA A 129 10.05 7.31 6.24
N THR A 130 8.73 7.30 6.21
CA THR A 130 7.86 8.06 7.13
C THR A 130 7.17 7.19 8.18
N ALA A 131 7.27 5.87 8.06
CA ALA A 131 6.61 4.93 8.95
C ALA A 131 7.16 5.00 10.38
N TYR A 132 6.26 4.81 11.34
CA TYR A 132 6.65 4.68 12.74
C TYR A 132 7.69 3.54 12.91
N PRO A 133 8.80 3.79 13.60
CA PRO A 133 9.90 2.82 13.70
C PRO A 133 9.50 1.43 14.19
N TYR A 134 8.48 1.36 15.04
CA TYR A 134 7.99 0.10 15.62
C TYR A 134 6.79 -0.48 14.90
N SER A 135 6.42 0.04 13.71
CA SER A 135 5.43 -0.61 12.85
C SER A 135 5.95 -1.97 12.38
N CYS A 136 5.26 -3.05 12.77
CA CYS A 136 5.67 -4.42 12.51
C CYS A 136 4.84 -5.11 11.42
N GLY A 137 3.76 -4.47 10.97
CA GLY A 137 2.90 -5.00 9.91
C GLY A 137 3.34 -4.55 8.52
N SER A 138 3.37 -5.47 7.55
CA SER A 138 3.55 -5.19 6.12
C SER A 138 4.87 -4.53 5.70
N PHE A 139 5.83 -4.37 6.59
CA PHE A 139 7.14 -3.82 6.25
C PHE A 139 8.18 -4.93 6.06
N PRO A 140 9.06 -4.83 5.05
CA PRO A 140 10.18 -5.74 4.89
C PRO A 140 11.04 -5.78 6.17
N LYS A 141 11.40 -7.00 6.61
CA LYS A 141 12.24 -7.25 7.79
C LYS A 141 11.65 -6.79 9.15
N ARG A 142 10.40 -6.33 9.19
CA ARG A 142 9.70 -5.88 10.41
C ARG A 142 8.46 -6.74 10.67
N GLY A 143 8.63 -8.06 10.79
CA GLY A 143 7.55 -8.99 11.14
C GLY A 143 7.37 -9.18 12.66
N ALA A 144 6.58 -10.18 13.06
CA ALA A 144 6.28 -10.50 14.45
C ALA A 144 7.54 -10.65 15.34
N HIS A 145 8.61 -11.27 14.82
CA HIS A 145 9.86 -11.42 15.55
C HIS A 145 10.57 -10.08 15.83
N TYR A 146 10.44 -9.11 14.91
CA TYR A 146 10.95 -7.76 15.15
C TYR A 146 10.18 -7.10 16.30
N GLY A 147 8.86 -7.15 16.27
CA GLY A 147 7.99 -6.60 17.33
C GLY A 147 8.28 -7.25 18.68
N LYS A 148 8.37 -8.59 18.72
CA LYS A 148 8.71 -9.32 19.93
C LYS A 148 10.03 -8.81 20.55
N ARG A 149 11.10 -8.73 19.76
CA ARG A 149 12.41 -8.23 20.23
C ARG A 149 12.36 -6.80 20.76
N GLN A 150 11.53 -5.93 20.18
CA GLN A 150 11.38 -4.56 20.69
C GLN A 150 10.68 -4.55 22.06
N ILE A 151 9.63 -5.34 22.24
CA ILE A 151 8.92 -5.49 23.51
C ILE A 151 9.88 -6.04 24.59
N GLU A 152 10.64 -7.10 24.27
CA GLU A 152 11.64 -7.67 25.19
C GLU A 152 12.66 -6.62 25.63
N ARG A 153 13.16 -5.79 24.71
CA ARG A 153 14.07 -4.69 25.05
C ARG A 153 13.44 -3.70 26.02
N TRP A 154 12.22 -3.27 25.79
CA TRP A 154 11.53 -2.33 26.68
C TRP A 154 11.33 -2.92 28.08
N LEU A 155 10.92 -4.19 28.15
CA LEU A 155 10.75 -4.88 29.43
C LEU A 155 12.06 -5.00 30.23
N LEU A 156 13.19 -5.23 29.52
CA LEU A 156 14.51 -5.36 30.15
C LEU A 156 15.11 -4.01 30.57
N HIS A 157 14.93 -2.96 29.75
CA HIS A 157 15.57 -1.67 29.97
C HIS A 157 14.76 -0.70 30.86
N ASP A 158 13.43 -0.85 30.88
CA ASP A 158 12.55 -0.05 31.71
C ASP A 158 11.45 -0.89 32.39
N PRO A 159 11.82 -1.71 33.39
CA PRO A 159 10.84 -2.54 34.11
C PRO A 159 9.80 -1.72 34.88
N LYS A 160 10.12 -0.48 35.24
CA LYS A 160 9.18 0.40 35.97
C LYS A 160 8.15 1.02 35.02
N GLY A 161 8.58 1.50 33.84
CA GLY A 161 7.70 2.09 32.83
C GLY A 161 6.85 1.07 32.08
N THR A 162 7.27 -0.20 32.06
CA THR A 162 6.57 -1.29 31.36
C THR A 162 5.70 -2.18 32.24
N ARG A 163 5.27 -1.68 33.41
CA ARG A 163 4.38 -2.44 34.34
C ARG A 163 2.99 -2.70 33.78
N CYS A 164 2.54 -1.85 32.86
CA CYS A 164 1.23 -1.95 32.25
C CYS A 164 1.35 -1.83 30.73
N PHE A 165 0.47 -2.51 30.01
CA PHE A 165 0.32 -2.34 28.58
C PHE A 165 -1.15 -2.23 28.22
N ALA A 166 -1.46 -1.47 27.15
CA ALA A 166 -2.77 -1.40 26.56
C ALA A 166 -2.75 -2.12 25.21
N LYS A 167 -3.66 -3.08 25.02
CA LYS A 167 -3.88 -3.72 23.71
C LYS A 167 -5.12 -3.07 23.11
N MET A 168 -4.94 -2.41 21.97
CA MET A 168 -6.02 -1.74 21.25
C MET A 168 -6.11 -2.32 19.83
N ASP A 169 -7.33 -2.37 19.29
CA ASP A 169 -7.62 -2.79 17.94
C ASP A 169 -8.75 -1.96 17.36
N ILE A 170 -8.68 -1.67 16.06
CA ILE A 170 -9.70 -0.87 15.36
C ILE A 170 -10.74 -1.84 14.80
N ARG A 171 -11.97 -1.74 15.30
CA ARG A 171 -13.07 -2.53 14.79
C ARG A 171 -13.36 -2.19 13.33
N HIS A 172 -13.46 -3.21 12.49
CA HIS A 172 -13.72 -3.06 11.04
C HIS A 172 -12.77 -2.07 10.35
N PHE A 173 -11.46 -2.19 10.63
CA PHE A 173 -10.44 -1.23 10.16
C PHE A 173 -10.61 -0.89 8.67
N TYR A 174 -10.60 -1.88 7.78
CA TYR A 174 -10.69 -1.64 6.34
C TYR A 174 -12.02 -0.99 5.91
N ASP A 175 -13.13 -1.40 6.49
CA ASP A 175 -14.45 -0.86 6.19
C ASP A 175 -14.64 0.57 6.72
N SER A 176 -13.83 0.97 7.71
CA SER A 176 -13.87 2.29 8.34
C SER A 176 -13.01 3.33 7.65
N ILE A 177 -12.13 2.93 6.74
CA ILE A 177 -11.25 3.86 5.99
C ILE A 177 -12.12 4.73 5.07
N ARG A 178 -12.07 6.04 5.30
CA ARG A 178 -12.69 7.03 4.41
C ARG A 178 -11.71 7.43 3.32
N LEU A 179 -11.98 7.01 2.07
CA LEU A 179 -11.09 7.28 0.94
C LEU A 179 -10.72 8.77 0.83
N LYS A 180 -11.69 9.68 1.00
CA LYS A 180 -11.42 11.12 0.96
C LYS A 180 -10.35 11.57 1.97
N ILE A 181 -10.36 11.00 3.18
CA ILE A 181 -9.36 11.31 4.21
C ILE A 181 -8.01 10.73 3.82
N LEU A 182 -7.98 9.46 3.40
CA LEU A 182 -6.75 8.81 2.95
C LEU A 182 -6.07 9.58 1.81
N MET A 183 -6.85 9.99 0.79
CA MET A 183 -6.32 10.76 -0.35
C MET A 183 -5.79 12.12 0.08
N ARG A 184 -6.45 12.80 1.01
CA ARG A 184 -5.94 14.07 1.58
C ARG A 184 -4.61 13.87 2.30
N GLU A 185 -4.48 12.84 3.12
CA GLU A 185 -3.22 12.56 3.85
C GLU A 185 -2.07 12.19 2.88
N LEU A 186 -2.37 11.44 1.82
CA LEU A 186 -1.39 11.16 0.77
C LEU A 186 -0.96 12.44 0.03
N ALA A 187 -1.90 13.34 -0.29
CA ALA A 187 -1.66 14.59 -1.00
C ALA A 187 -0.80 15.60 -0.20
N ILE A 188 -0.66 15.43 1.12
CA ILE A 188 0.25 16.25 1.92
C ILE A 188 1.69 16.11 1.40
N ARG A 189 2.10 14.88 1.07
CA ARG A 189 3.48 14.55 0.65
C ARG A 189 3.63 14.27 -0.85
N ILE A 190 2.60 13.74 -1.49
CA ILE A 190 2.61 13.40 -2.91
C ILE A 190 2.05 14.56 -3.71
N LYS A 191 2.90 15.16 -4.54
CA LYS A 191 2.56 16.28 -5.43
C LYS A 191 2.60 15.80 -6.89
N ASP A 192 1.81 14.77 -7.16
CA ASP A 192 1.65 14.13 -8.47
C ASP A 192 0.19 13.71 -8.64
N ASP A 193 -0.58 14.59 -9.29
CA ASP A 193 -2.03 14.45 -9.41
C ASP A 193 -2.43 13.19 -10.22
N TRP A 194 -1.64 12.82 -11.22
CA TRP A 194 -1.93 11.62 -12.02
C TRP A 194 -1.70 10.34 -11.22
N PHE A 195 -0.66 10.33 -10.41
CA PHE A 195 -0.40 9.21 -9.51
C PHE A 195 -1.49 9.08 -8.44
N LEU A 196 -1.89 10.20 -7.82
CA LEU A 196 -2.99 10.23 -6.85
C LEU A 196 -4.31 9.81 -7.51
N TYR A 197 -4.58 10.23 -8.74
CA TYR A 197 -5.77 9.83 -9.48
C TYR A 197 -5.86 8.31 -9.63
N ILE A 198 -4.77 7.65 -10.07
CA ILE A 198 -4.74 6.19 -10.20
C ILE A 198 -4.96 5.49 -8.85
N ILE A 199 -4.35 5.99 -7.76
CA ILE A 199 -4.59 5.44 -6.41
C ILE A 199 -6.06 5.55 -6.03
N GLY A 200 -6.69 6.67 -6.35
CA GLY A 200 -8.11 6.91 -6.05
C GLY A 200 -9.08 5.99 -6.82
N LEU A 201 -8.65 5.44 -7.97
CA LEU A 201 -9.42 4.48 -8.76
C LEU A 201 -9.32 3.04 -8.21
N CYS A 202 -8.23 2.69 -7.51
CA CYS A 202 -7.95 1.36 -6.96
C CYS A 202 -8.53 1.18 -5.57
#